data_3573cab6da6ea1dcea4aab90ad7d0abc
#
_entry.id   3573cab6da6ea1dcea4aab90ad7d0abc
#
_cell.length_a   1.000
_cell.length_b   1.000
_cell.length_c   1.000
_cell.angle_alpha   90.00
_cell.angle_beta   90.00
_cell.angle_gamma   90.00
#
_symmetry.space_group_name_H-M   'P 1'
#
loop_
_entity.id
_entity.type
_entity.pdbx_description
1 polymer ?
#
loop_
_entity_poly.entity_id
_entity_poly.type
_entity_poly.pdbx_seq_one_letter_code
_entity_poly.pdbx_strand_id
1 'polypeptide(L)'
;TKKLQEVLHNDYLQLFNGGAWFLQSNKYAEGVDALEKFLEVKKAPLFAEDKDVAAIDSNAMNAAYYAIGAASSLKDYDRVISLYNRFGSFALNPKDIHQWVVSAYFAKQDSAGAIPVLIEAVKASPDEPYFLVNLVTAYQKAGKDAEANKLLDDRIAANPNDGTALLVKGSLAEEKDLKEALQWYYKAAKADPNNANAVVYLGAGLYTAAAKIYENSTVTAAMAKTADDLIRAAVPVLELAYKTRPDQIKGMLGSLYHQLKMADKREALDAGTLNVDGATLPEITDLLQGLDLTVTKTAPVVEEPAAQPAQKTTTKKAPAKRR
;
A
#
# COMPACT_ATOMS: atom_id res chain seq x y z
N THR A 1 -17.89 5.93 51.61
CA THR A 1 -17.89 5.26 50.28
C THR A 1 -19.28 5.34 49.63
N LYS A 2 -20.37 5.00 50.34
CA LYS A 2 -21.74 4.99 49.82
C LYS A 2 -22.22 6.36 49.33
N LYS A 3 -21.96 7.42 50.08
CA LYS A 3 -22.30 8.80 49.72
C LYS A 3 -21.56 9.29 48.46
N LEU A 4 -20.28 8.89 48.29
CA LEU A 4 -19.52 9.18 47.09
C LEU A 4 -20.08 8.45 45.86
N GLN A 5 -20.51 7.20 46.05
CA GLN A 5 -21.13 6.38 45.05
C GLN A 5 -22.43 7.00 44.53
N GLU A 6 -23.29 7.48 45.45
CA GLU A 6 -24.56 8.16 45.12
C GLU A 6 -24.33 9.46 44.33
N VAL A 7 -23.34 10.28 44.72
CA VAL A 7 -23.00 11.52 43.99
C VAL A 7 -22.52 11.21 42.60
N LEU A 8 -21.57 10.28 42.45
CA LEU A 8 -21.04 9.91 41.15
C LEU A 8 -22.06 9.22 40.26
N HIS A 9 -22.97 8.38 40.83
CA HIS A 9 -24.07 7.76 40.09
C HIS A 9 -24.99 8.81 39.46
N ASN A 10 -25.26 9.91 40.14
CA ASN A 10 -26.13 10.97 39.62
C ASN A 10 -25.43 11.86 38.60
N ASP A 11 -24.12 12.07 38.73
CA ASP A 11 -23.40 13.09 37.97
C ASP A 11 -22.49 12.52 36.84
N TYR A 12 -22.24 11.20 36.77
CA TYR A 12 -21.30 10.66 35.79
C TYR A 12 -21.69 10.95 34.32
N LEU A 13 -22.99 11.06 34.04
CA LEU A 13 -23.49 11.40 32.70
C LEU A 13 -23.11 12.85 32.29
N GLN A 14 -22.84 13.73 33.24
CA GLN A 14 -22.37 15.08 32.96
C GLN A 14 -20.97 15.06 32.27
N LEU A 15 -20.17 14.04 32.56
CA LEU A 15 -18.88 13.87 31.90
C LEU A 15 -19.09 13.53 30.39
N PHE A 16 -20.07 12.71 30.07
CA PHE A 16 -20.42 12.38 28.67
C PHE A 16 -20.97 13.63 27.96
N ASN A 17 -21.96 14.30 28.55
CA ASN A 17 -22.59 15.50 27.98
C ASN A 17 -21.58 16.64 27.81
N GLY A 18 -20.73 16.86 28.81
CA GLY A 18 -19.66 17.87 28.77
C GLY A 18 -18.61 17.53 27.68
N GLY A 19 -18.23 16.26 27.58
CA GLY A 19 -17.34 15.78 26.54
C GLY A 19 -17.90 16.03 25.13
N ALA A 20 -19.16 15.68 24.89
CA ALA A 20 -19.84 15.94 23.63
C ALA A 20 -19.91 17.44 23.30
N TRP A 21 -20.22 18.27 24.29
CA TRP A 21 -20.24 19.72 24.12
C TRP A 21 -18.87 20.31 23.79
N PHE A 22 -17.80 19.84 24.45
CA PHE A 22 -16.44 20.26 24.16
C PHE A 22 -16.05 19.91 22.70
N LEU A 23 -16.37 18.70 22.22
CA LEU A 23 -16.09 18.30 20.85
C LEU A 23 -16.84 19.17 19.84
N GLN A 24 -18.13 19.43 20.07
CA GLN A 24 -18.93 20.32 19.22
C GLN A 24 -18.39 21.77 19.20
N SER A 25 -17.73 22.18 20.29
CA SER A 25 -17.07 23.49 20.42
C SER A 25 -15.63 23.51 19.89
N ASN A 26 -15.19 22.47 19.19
CA ASN A 26 -13.81 22.28 18.71
C ASN A 26 -12.75 22.25 19.83
N LYS A 27 -13.14 22.00 21.06
CA LYS A 27 -12.25 21.81 22.21
C LYS A 27 -11.93 20.33 22.38
N TYR A 28 -11.16 19.80 21.40
CA TYR A 28 -10.94 18.35 21.31
C TYR A 28 -10.20 17.77 22.52
N ALA A 29 -9.22 18.46 23.09
CA ALA A 29 -8.46 17.95 24.21
C ALA A 29 -9.35 17.81 25.46
N GLU A 30 -10.12 18.84 25.81
CA GLU A 30 -11.07 18.82 26.91
C GLU A 30 -12.18 17.79 26.69
N GLY A 31 -12.62 17.62 25.43
CA GLY A 31 -13.58 16.60 25.05
C GLY A 31 -13.08 15.18 25.31
N VAL A 32 -11.84 14.89 24.89
CA VAL A 32 -11.18 13.60 25.15
C VAL A 32 -11.04 13.37 26.66
N ASP A 33 -10.60 14.37 27.42
CA ASP A 33 -10.44 14.27 28.89
C ASP A 33 -11.76 13.93 29.60
N ALA A 34 -12.84 14.56 29.19
CA ALA A 34 -14.15 14.33 29.79
C ALA A 34 -14.71 12.93 29.44
N LEU A 35 -14.61 12.53 28.16
CA LEU A 35 -15.09 11.23 27.69
C LEU A 35 -14.26 10.08 28.26
N GLU A 36 -12.94 10.23 28.37
CA GLU A 36 -12.08 9.23 29.00
C GLU A 36 -12.44 9.04 30.48
N LYS A 37 -12.66 10.12 31.23
CA LYS A 37 -13.12 10.04 32.63
C LYS A 37 -14.49 9.37 32.74
N PHE A 38 -15.41 9.66 31.82
CA PHE A 38 -16.71 8.97 31.79
C PHE A 38 -16.53 7.46 31.66
N LEU A 39 -15.66 7.03 30.73
CA LEU A 39 -15.38 5.60 30.51
C LEU A 39 -14.65 4.95 31.68
N GLU A 40 -13.76 5.71 32.36
CA GLU A 40 -13.09 5.26 33.58
C GLU A 40 -14.07 5.04 34.75
N VAL A 41 -15.03 5.92 34.93
CA VAL A 41 -16.08 5.76 35.95
C VAL A 41 -16.87 4.47 35.68
N LYS A 42 -17.25 4.20 34.45
CA LYS A 42 -17.98 2.98 34.08
C LYS A 42 -17.20 1.69 34.37
N LYS A 43 -15.88 1.73 34.32
CA LYS A 43 -15.00 0.58 34.64
C LYS A 43 -14.46 0.59 36.07
N ALA A 44 -14.82 1.58 36.88
CA ALA A 44 -14.29 1.67 38.22
C ALA A 44 -14.80 0.55 39.13
N PRO A 45 -13.93 -0.10 39.92
CA PRO A 45 -14.36 -1.16 40.85
C PRO A 45 -15.47 -0.73 41.81
N LEU A 46 -15.54 0.58 42.12
CA LEU A 46 -16.57 1.16 42.94
C LEU A 46 -17.99 0.91 42.41
N PHE A 47 -18.15 0.75 41.09
CA PHE A 47 -19.43 0.58 40.42
C PHE A 47 -19.59 -0.82 39.80
N ALA A 48 -18.72 -1.78 40.12
CA ALA A 48 -18.79 -3.14 39.56
C ALA A 48 -20.14 -3.83 39.78
N GLU A 49 -20.81 -3.54 40.91
CA GLU A 49 -22.12 -4.05 41.26
C GLU A 49 -23.29 -3.15 40.80
N ASP A 50 -22.99 -1.95 40.30
CA ASP A 50 -23.96 -0.98 39.81
C ASP A 50 -24.22 -1.24 38.33
N LYS A 51 -25.31 -1.98 38.02
CA LYS A 51 -25.63 -2.39 36.67
C LYS A 51 -25.89 -1.25 35.71
N ASP A 52 -26.37 -0.10 36.20
CA ASP A 52 -26.67 1.07 35.39
C ASP A 52 -25.38 1.81 34.99
N VAL A 53 -24.45 1.99 35.94
CA VAL A 53 -23.17 2.65 35.66
C VAL A 53 -22.22 1.74 34.91
N ALA A 54 -22.07 0.47 35.30
CA ALA A 54 -21.13 -0.47 34.71
C ALA A 54 -21.52 -0.95 33.29
N ALA A 55 -22.78 -0.77 32.88
CA ALA A 55 -23.26 -1.22 31.58
C ALA A 55 -22.48 -0.59 30.42
N ILE A 56 -22.16 -1.39 29.40
CA ILE A 56 -21.67 -0.89 28.10
C ILE A 56 -22.91 -0.55 27.26
N ASP A 57 -23.42 0.65 27.48
CA ASP A 57 -24.55 1.23 26.77
C ASP A 57 -24.12 2.05 25.53
N SER A 58 -25.08 2.64 24.83
CA SER A 58 -24.80 3.50 23.67
C SER A 58 -23.94 4.71 24.00
N ASN A 59 -24.03 5.25 25.23
CA ASN A 59 -23.18 6.37 25.65
C ASN A 59 -21.73 5.91 25.81
N ALA A 60 -21.49 4.70 26.37
CA ALA A 60 -20.14 4.16 26.48
C ALA A 60 -19.53 3.88 25.09
N MET A 61 -20.32 3.30 24.17
CA MET A 61 -19.88 3.02 22.81
C MET A 61 -19.55 4.31 22.04
N ASN A 62 -20.39 5.33 22.15
CA ASN A 62 -20.16 6.65 21.56
C ASN A 62 -18.97 7.36 22.19
N ALA A 63 -18.84 7.33 23.52
CA ALA A 63 -17.72 7.97 24.21
C ALA A 63 -16.38 7.39 23.79
N ALA A 64 -16.27 6.06 23.66
CA ALA A 64 -15.06 5.41 23.19
C ALA A 64 -14.73 5.82 21.74
N TYR A 65 -15.72 5.79 20.85
CA TYR A 65 -15.56 6.20 19.46
C TYR A 65 -15.09 7.66 19.34
N TYR A 66 -15.80 8.59 19.98
CA TYR A 66 -15.48 10.02 19.90
C TYR A 66 -14.16 10.37 20.56
N ALA A 67 -13.83 9.75 21.71
CA ALA A 67 -12.56 9.99 22.37
C ALA A 67 -11.36 9.55 21.52
N ILE A 68 -11.42 8.37 20.92
CA ILE A 68 -10.36 7.85 20.04
C ILE A 68 -10.24 8.71 18.78
N GLY A 69 -11.36 9.08 18.14
CA GLY A 69 -11.38 9.91 16.95
C GLY A 69 -10.86 11.33 17.19
N ALA A 70 -11.24 11.95 18.33
CA ALA A 70 -10.75 13.26 18.72
C ALA A 70 -9.25 13.24 19.05
N ALA A 71 -8.75 12.23 19.77
CA ALA A 71 -7.33 12.04 20.01
C ALA A 71 -6.55 11.86 18.69
N SER A 72 -7.12 11.14 17.73
CA SER A 72 -6.55 11.00 16.38
C SER A 72 -6.47 12.34 15.64
N SER A 73 -7.52 13.17 15.74
CA SER A 73 -7.55 14.50 15.14
C SER A 73 -6.50 15.44 15.76
N LEU A 74 -6.22 15.29 17.05
CA LEU A 74 -5.15 16.00 17.76
C LEU A 74 -3.76 15.44 17.45
N LYS A 75 -3.65 14.32 16.74
CA LYS A 75 -2.41 13.56 16.51
C LYS A 75 -1.73 13.10 17.82
N ASP A 76 -2.51 12.93 18.87
CA ASP A 76 -2.06 12.35 20.14
C ASP A 76 -2.07 10.81 20.02
N TYR A 77 -1.06 10.31 19.32
CA TYR A 77 -0.99 8.89 18.94
C TYR A 77 -0.85 7.96 20.15
N ASP A 78 -0.18 8.39 21.21
CA ASP A 78 -0.08 7.61 22.44
C ASP A 78 -1.44 7.46 23.10
N ARG A 79 -2.22 8.53 23.12
CA ARG A 79 -3.57 8.51 23.66
C ARG A 79 -4.53 7.70 22.81
N VAL A 80 -4.44 7.77 21.46
CA VAL A 80 -5.22 6.91 20.56
C VAL A 80 -5.01 5.43 20.90
N ILE A 81 -3.75 5.00 21.01
CA ILE A 81 -3.40 3.61 21.32
C ILE A 81 -3.87 3.22 22.74
N SER A 82 -3.66 4.09 23.72
CA SER A 82 -4.09 3.86 25.09
C SER A 82 -5.61 3.71 25.21
N LEU A 83 -6.37 4.62 24.59
CA LEU A 83 -7.84 4.57 24.57
C LEU A 83 -8.36 3.32 23.87
N TYR A 84 -7.76 2.94 22.74
CA TYR A 84 -8.11 1.71 22.03
C TYR A 84 -7.89 0.47 22.90
N ASN A 85 -6.72 0.34 23.52
CA ASN A 85 -6.41 -0.82 24.36
C ASN A 85 -7.36 -0.96 25.54
N ARG A 86 -7.92 0.13 26.03
CA ARG A 86 -8.82 0.15 27.19
C ARG A 86 -10.30 0.05 26.83
N PHE A 87 -10.70 0.64 25.71
CA PHE A 87 -12.10 0.89 25.37
C PHE A 87 -12.49 0.53 23.93
N GLY A 88 -11.52 0.21 23.06
CA GLY A 88 -11.76 -0.02 21.63
C GLY A 88 -12.67 -1.21 21.33
N SER A 89 -12.66 -2.22 22.21
CA SER A 89 -13.44 -3.47 22.01
C SER A 89 -14.96 -3.29 21.95
N PHE A 90 -15.47 -2.18 22.47
CA PHE A 90 -16.90 -1.86 22.44
C PHE A 90 -17.23 -0.53 21.76
N ALA A 91 -16.24 0.15 21.17
CA ALA A 91 -16.47 1.39 20.46
C ALA A 91 -17.33 1.18 19.20
N LEU A 92 -18.10 2.20 18.81
CA LEU A 92 -18.81 2.20 17.54
C LEU A 92 -17.85 2.20 16.35
N ASN A 93 -18.36 1.79 15.19
CA ASN A 93 -17.63 1.83 13.92
C ASN A 93 -16.21 1.24 14.02
N PRO A 94 -16.07 -0.06 14.25
CA PRO A 94 -14.76 -0.72 14.40
C PRO A 94 -13.80 -0.41 13.25
N LYS A 95 -14.31 -0.22 12.03
CA LYS A 95 -13.51 0.14 10.85
C LYS A 95 -12.75 1.45 11.04
N ASP A 96 -13.44 2.52 11.45
CA ASP A 96 -12.83 3.83 11.67
C ASP A 96 -11.82 3.77 12.82
N ILE A 97 -12.19 3.09 13.91
CA ILE A 97 -11.30 2.88 15.05
C ILE A 97 -10.02 2.19 14.63
N HIS A 98 -10.11 1.08 13.89
CA HIS A 98 -8.93 0.37 13.41
C HIS A 98 -8.07 1.26 12.50
N GLN A 99 -8.68 2.08 11.62
CA GLN A 99 -7.92 3.00 10.77
C GLN A 99 -7.14 4.03 11.59
N TRP A 100 -7.76 4.65 12.59
CA TRP A 100 -7.10 5.62 13.45
C TRP A 100 -5.95 5.02 14.26
N VAL A 101 -6.16 3.83 14.82
CA VAL A 101 -5.15 3.13 15.62
C VAL A 101 -3.97 2.66 14.78
N VAL A 102 -4.24 2.09 13.60
CA VAL A 102 -3.19 1.70 12.64
C VAL A 102 -2.39 2.91 12.20
N SER A 103 -3.07 4.03 11.90
CA SER A 103 -2.41 5.28 11.55
C SER A 103 -1.53 5.81 12.69
N ALA A 104 -1.98 5.68 13.95
CA ALA A 104 -1.21 6.07 15.12
C ALA A 104 0.08 5.24 15.26
N TYR A 105 -0.01 3.91 15.12
CA TYR A 105 1.18 3.03 15.15
C TYR A 105 2.16 3.37 14.02
N PHE A 106 1.68 3.60 12.81
CA PHE A 106 2.56 3.96 11.69
C PHE A 106 3.20 5.34 11.86
N ALA A 107 2.46 6.31 12.38
CA ALA A 107 3.03 7.63 12.70
C ALA A 107 4.15 7.55 13.76
N LYS A 108 4.06 6.59 14.68
CA LYS A 108 5.11 6.26 15.66
C LYS A 108 6.21 5.36 15.10
N GLN A 109 6.15 4.97 13.82
CA GLN A 109 7.06 4.02 13.18
C GLN A 109 7.05 2.62 13.85
N ASP A 110 6.00 2.28 14.57
CA ASP A 110 5.80 0.98 15.23
C ASP A 110 4.93 0.07 14.37
N SER A 111 5.48 -0.40 13.26
CA SER A 111 4.78 -1.33 12.38
C SER A 111 4.50 -2.69 13.06
N ALA A 112 5.36 -3.12 13.98
CA ALA A 112 5.15 -4.37 14.71
C ALA A 112 3.96 -4.28 15.67
N GLY A 113 3.80 -3.16 16.37
CA GLY A 113 2.66 -2.88 17.24
C GLY A 113 1.33 -2.79 16.47
N ALA A 114 1.35 -2.40 15.19
CA ALA A 114 0.15 -2.37 14.35
C ALA A 114 -0.37 -3.77 13.97
N ILE A 115 0.47 -4.80 13.94
CA ILE A 115 0.10 -6.14 13.43
C ILE A 115 -1.13 -6.73 14.15
N PRO A 116 -1.23 -6.79 15.49
CA PRO A 116 -2.40 -7.34 16.16
C PRO A 116 -3.70 -6.63 15.77
N VAL A 117 -3.67 -5.30 15.72
CA VAL A 117 -4.83 -4.47 15.34
C VAL A 117 -5.22 -4.72 13.88
N LEU A 118 -4.25 -4.83 12.98
CA LEU A 118 -4.50 -5.13 11.57
C LEU A 118 -5.08 -6.53 11.36
N ILE A 119 -4.66 -7.53 12.14
CA ILE A 119 -5.25 -8.87 12.10
C ILE A 119 -6.74 -8.82 12.50
N GLU A 120 -7.08 -8.09 13.55
CA GLU A 120 -8.47 -7.87 13.95
C GLU A 120 -9.27 -7.12 12.87
N ALA A 121 -8.68 -6.06 12.32
CA ALA A 121 -9.30 -5.24 11.28
C ALA A 121 -9.60 -6.04 9.99
N VAL A 122 -8.67 -6.87 9.53
CA VAL A 122 -8.87 -7.75 8.36
C VAL A 122 -9.98 -8.77 8.61
N LYS A 123 -10.12 -9.29 9.84
CA LYS A 123 -11.21 -10.21 10.20
C LYS A 123 -12.56 -9.49 10.27
N ALA A 124 -12.58 -8.28 10.83
CA ALA A 124 -13.81 -7.49 11.00
C ALA A 124 -14.29 -6.86 9.69
N SER A 125 -13.39 -6.56 8.77
CA SER A 125 -13.66 -5.90 7.49
C SER A 125 -12.85 -6.55 6.36
N PRO A 126 -13.18 -7.80 5.98
CA PRO A 126 -12.39 -8.60 5.02
C PRO A 126 -12.37 -7.99 3.61
N ASP A 127 -13.40 -7.21 3.26
CA ASP A 127 -13.54 -6.56 1.95
C ASP A 127 -12.87 -5.18 1.89
N GLU A 128 -12.22 -4.74 2.99
CA GLU A 128 -11.53 -3.46 3.03
C GLU A 128 -10.05 -3.64 2.66
N PRO A 129 -9.63 -3.25 1.44
CA PRO A 129 -8.26 -3.45 0.96
C PRO A 129 -7.20 -2.76 1.83
N TYR A 130 -7.55 -1.63 2.45
CA TYR A 130 -6.66 -0.86 3.31
C TYR A 130 -6.02 -1.72 4.39
N PHE A 131 -6.80 -2.55 5.09
CA PHE A 131 -6.26 -3.36 6.19
C PHE A 131 -5.35 -4.48 5.72
N LEU A 132 -5.70 -5.17 4.63
CA LEU A 132 -4.86 -6.24 4.09
C LEU A 132 -3.51 -5.70 3.59
N VAL A 133 -3.53 -4.61 2.81
CA VAL A 133 -2.31 -3.97 2.30
C VAL A 133 -1.40 -3.52 3.45
N ASN A 134 -1.99 -2.89 4.48
CA ASN A 134 -1.21 -2.43 5.62
C ASN A 134 -0.70 -3.57 6.50
N LEU A 135 -1.45 -4.69 6.63
CA LEU A 135 -0.99 -5.87 7.37
C LEU A 135 0.23 -6.51 6.68
N VAL A 136 0.17 -6.66 5.37
CA VAL A 136 1.29 -7.18 4.58
C VAL A 136 2.50 -6.25 4.70
N THR A 137 2.30 -4.94 4.57
CA THR A 137 3.36 -3.93 4.74
C THR A 137 3.97 -3.98 6.16
N ALA A 138 3.14 -4.15 7.19
CA ALA A 138 3.61 -4.26 8.57
C ALA A 138 4.44 -5.54 8.78
N TYR A 139 4.01 -6.67 8.20
CA TYR A 139 4.78 -7.91 8.22
C TYR A 139 6.15 -7.74 7.53
N GLN A 140 6.21 -7.13 6.34
CA GLN A 140 7.47 -6.89 5.62
C GLN A 140 8.43 -6.02 6.46
N LYS A 141 7.93 -4.90 7.00
CA LYS A 141 8.73 -4.00 7.86
C LYS A 141 9.23 -4.68 9.14
N ALA A 142 8.51 -5.69 9.63
CA ALA A 142 8.89 -6.51 10.76
C ALA A 142 9.79 -7.71 10.39
N GLY A 143 10.16 -7.87 9.11
CA GLY A 143 10.94 -9.01 8.61
C GLY A 143 10.18 -10.35 8.62
N LYS A 144 8.84 -10.29 8.58
CA LYS A 144 7.92 -11.44 8.62
C LYS A 144 7.33 -11.74 7.24
N ASP A 145 8.19 -11.84 6.23
CA ASP A 145 7.76 -12.08 4.83
C ASP A 145 7.03 -13.41 4.66
N ALA A 146 7.38 -14.43 5.46
CA ALA A 146 6.73 -15.73 5.42
C ALA A 146 5.26 -15.64 5.87
N GLU A 147 4.97 -14.89 6.94
CA GLU A 147 3.62 -14.66 7.45
C GLU A 147 2.79 -13.82 6.46
N ALA A 148 3.40 -12.82 5.80
CA ALA A 148 2.76 -12.03 4.75
C ALA A 148 2.33 -12.92 3.58
N ASN A 149 3.23 -13.76 3.08
CA ASN A 149 2.93 -14.69 1.99
C ASN A 149 1.87 -15.70 2.39
N LYS A 150 1.99 -16.31 3.59
CA LYS A 150 1.01 -17.27 4.09
C LYS A 150 -0.39 -16.67 4.18
N LEU A 151 -0.53 -15.45 4.68
CA LEU A 151 -1.81 -14.74 4.77
C LEU A 151 -2.47 -14.62 3.38
N LEU A 152 -1.69 -14.23 2.37
CA LEU A 152 -2.19 -14.07 1.00
C LEU A 152 -2.54 -15.42 0.37
N ASP A 153 -1.71 -16.43 0.57
CA ASP A 153 -1.96 -17.79 0.08
C ASP A 153 -3.22 -18.40 0.68
N ASP A 154 -3.41 -18.27 1.98
CA ASP A 154 -4.63 -18.73 2.67
C ASP A 154 -5.89 -18.04 2.13
N ARG A 155 -5.82 -16.71 1.86
CA ARG A 155 -6.94 -15.95 1.28
C ARG A 155 -7.24 -16.38 -0.16
N ILE A 156 -6.22 -16.54 -0.99
CA ILE A 156 -6.37 -16.98 -2.39
C ILE A 156 -6.88 -18.42 -2.44
N ALA A 157 -6.45 -19.29 -1.51
CA ALA A 157 -6.96 -20.65 -1.42
C ALA A 157 -8.45 -20.69 -1.03
N ALA A 158 -8.88 -19.80 -0.13
CA ALA A 158 -10.27 -19.66 0.27
C ALA A 158 -11.15 -19.01 -0.82
N ASN A 159 -10.60 -18.02 -1.53
CA ASN A 159 -11.25 -17.34 -2.65
C ASN A 159 -10.24 -17.09 -3.78
N PRO A 160 -10.17 -17.94 -4.81
CA PRO A 160 -9.25 -17.78 -5.94
C PRO A 160 -9.44 -16.46 -6.73
N ASN A 161 -10.57 -15.79 -6.55
CA ASN A 161 -10.90 -14.51 -7.18
C ASN A 161 -10.79 -13.33 -6.18
N ASP A 162 -10.08 -13.48 -5.06
CA ASP A 162 -9.79 -12.37 -4.16
C ASP A 162 -8.84 -11.36 -4.84
N GLY A 163 -9.44 -10.41 -5.57
CA GLY A 163 -8.70 -9.41 -6.35
C GLY A 163 -7.71 -8.61 -5.52
N THR A 164 -8.02 -8.33 -4.26
CA THR A 164 -7.12 -7.61 -3.36
C THR A 164 -5.91 -8.47 -2.98
N ALA A 165 -6.13 -9.72 -2.59
CA ALA A 165 -5.03 -10.64 -2.24
C ALA A 165 -4.12 -10.92 -3.45
N LEU A 166 -4.71 -11.15 -4.63
CA LEU A 166 -3.98 -11.33 -5.88
C LEU A 166 -3.12 -10.11 -6.22
N LEU A 167 -3.69 -8.91 -6.12
CA LEU A 167 -2.99 -7.66 -6.40
C LEU A 167 -1.82 -7.43 -5.43
N VAL A 168 -2.05 -7.62 -4.13
CA VAL A 168 -1.01 -7.47 -3.11
C VAL A 168 0.10 -8.50 -3.30
N LYS A 169 -0.25 -9.75 -3.69
CA LYS A 169 0.75 -10.77 -3.98
C LYS A 169 1.61 -10.40 -5.20
N GLY A 170 1.01 -9.83 -6.23
CA GLY A 170 1.73 -9.24 -7.35
C GLY A 170 2.71 -8.16 -6.91
N SER A 171 2.27 -7.22 -6.06
CA SER A 171 3.16 -6.16 -5.53
C SER A 171 4.32 -6.71 -4.71
N LEU A 172 4.13 -7.79 -3.96
CA LEU A 172 5.23 -8.43 -3.22
C LEU A 172 6.27 -9.07 -4.15
N ALA A 173 5.83 -9.57 -5.30
CA ALA A 173 6.72 -10.22 -6.27
C ALA A 173 7.48 -9.20 -7.15
N GLU A 174 6.94 -7.97 -7.34
CA GLU A 174 7.35 -7.04 -8.39
C GLU A 174 8.85 -6.71 -8.38
N GLU A 175 9.44 -6.49 -7.19
CA GLU A 175 10.87 -6.17 -7.08
C GLU A 175 11.78 -7.38 -7.35
N LYS A 176 11.30 -8.58 -7.08
CA LYS A 176 12.09 -9.82 -7.16
C LYS A 176 11.90 -10.53 -8.50
N ASP A 177 10.67 -10.63 -8.93
CA ASP A 177 10.25 -11.33 -10.16
C ASP A 177 9.06 -10.63 -10.81
N LEU A 178 9.36 -9.72 -11.75
CA LEU A 178 8.32 -8.99 -12.49
C LEU A 178 7.42 -9.92 -13.30
N LYS A 179 7.92 -11.07 -13.78
CA LYS A 179 7.10 -12.06 -14.47
C LYS A 179 6.05 -12.65 -13.54
N GLU A 180 6.44 -13.07 -12.34
CA GLU A 180 5.52 -13.55 -11.32
C GLU A 180 4.50 -12.46 -10.95
N ALA A 181 4.95 -11.23 -10.76
CA ALA A 181 4.08 -10.09 -10.47
C ALA A 181 3.01 -9.90 -11.56
N LEU A 182 3.40 -9.92 -12.83
CA LEU A 182 2.48 -9.80 -13.96
C LEU A 182 1.44 -10.93 -14.01
N GLN A 183 1.82 -12.16 -13.66
CA GLN A 183 0.89 -13.28 -13.57
C GLN A 183 -0.17 -13.05 -12.48
N TRP A 184 0.23 -12.51 -11.33
CA TRP A 184 -0.70 -12.17 -10.25
C TRP A 184 -1.59 -10.97 -10.62
N TYR A 185 -1.04 -9.91 -11.22
CA TYR A 185 -1.82 -8.77 -11.69
C TYR A 185 -2.83 -9.17 -12.76
N TYR A 186 -2.44 -10.07 -13.66
CA TYR A 186 -3.35 -10.59 -14.67
C TYR A 186 -4.50 -11.41 -14.06
N LYS A 187 -4.21 -12.27 -13.07
CA LYS A 187 -5.25 -12.97 -12.31
C LYS A 187 -6.19 -11.99 -11.60
N ALA A 188 -5.65 -10.95 -10.98
CA ALA A 188 -6.46 -9.91 -10.35
C ALA A 188 -7.37 -9.18 -11.35
N ALA A 189 -6.85 -8.80 -12.51
CA ALA A 189 -7.62 -8.18 -13.58
C ALA A 189 -8.66 -9.11 -14.20
N LYS A 190 -8.39 -10.42 -14.29
CA LYS A 190 -9.40 -11.43 -14.74
C LYS A 190 -10.51 -11.61 -13.71
N ALA A 191 -10.18 -11.57 -12.41
CA ALA A 191 -11.17 -11.68 -11.34
C ALA A 191 -12.14 -10.48 -11.33
N ASP A 192 -11.62 -9.27 -11.58
CA ASP A 192 -12.41 -8.05 -11.71
C ASP A 192 -11.76 -7.08 -12.71
N PRO A 193 -12.19 -7.07 -13.98
CA PRO A 193 -11.68 -6.14 -15.00
C PRO A 193 -11.99 -4.67 -14.72
N ASN A 194 -12.91 -4.37 -13.81
CA ASN A 194 -13.24 -3.00 -13.39
C ASN A 194 -12.39 -2.54 -12.19
N ASN A 195 -11.57 -3.42 -11.62
CA ASN A 195 -10.63 -3.05 -10.58
C ASN A 195 -9.53 -2.15 -11.15
N ALA A 196 -9.68 -0.86 -10.95
CA ALA A 196 -8.76 0.15 -11.48
C ALA A 196 -7.29 -0.11 -11.11
N ASN A 197 -7.02 -0.62 -9.90
CA ASN A 197 -5.65 -0.92 -9.50
C ASN A 197 -5.09 -2.12 -10.28
N ALA A 198 -5.86 -3.20 -10.41
CA ALA A 198 -5.40 -4.40 -11.11
C ALA A 198 -5.04 -4.10 -12.57
N VAL A 199 -5.88 -3.37 -13.29
CA VAL A 199 -5.61 -3.02 -14.69
C VAL A 199 -4.47 -2.00 -14.84
N VAL A 200 -4.32 -1.04 -13.90
CA VAL A 200 -3.20 -0.10 -13.91
C VAL A 200 -1.87 -0.83 -13.69
N TYR A 201 -1.77 -1.66 -12.64
CA TYR A 201 -0.53 -2.39 -12.35
C TYR A 201 -0.18 -3.39 -13.45
N LEU A 202 -1.17 -4.09 -14.01
CA LEU A 202 -0.94 -4.97 -15.14
C LEU A 202 -0.42 -4.19 -16.36
N GLY A 203 -1.11 -3.13 -16.76
CA GLY A 203 -0.73 -2.35 -17.94
C GLY A 203 0.65 -1.68 -17.81
N ALA A 204 0.93 -1.07 -16.65
CA ALA A 204 2.22 -0.48 -16.36
C ALA A 204 3.33 -1.55 -16.30
N GLY A 205 3.06 -2.68 -15.69
CA GLY A 205 3.99 -3.80 -15.59
C GLY A 205 4.31 -4.42 -16.94
N LEU A 206 3.33 -4.57 -17.84
CA LEU A 206 3.58 -5.03 -19.22
C LEU A 206 4.49 -4.08 -19.98
N TYR A 207 4.27 -2.77 -19.84
CA TYR A 207 5.16 -1.76 -20.43
C TYR A 207 6.58 -1.82 -19.85
N THR A 208 6.69 -1.95 -18.53
CA THR A 208 7.98 -2.10 -17.84
C THR A 208 8.71 -3.37 -18.27
N ALA A 209 8.00 -4.49 -18.44
CA ALA A 209 8.58 -5.73 -18.91
C ALA A 209 9.13 -5.59 -20.33
N ALA A 210 8.41 -4.91 -21.23
CA ALA A 210 8.90 -4.61 -22.58
C ALA A 210 10.16 -3.72 -22.55
N ALA A 211 10.18 -2.68 -21.72
CA ALA A 211 11.35 -1.82 -21.54
C ALA A 211 12.56 -2.63 -21.04
N LYS A 212 12.35 -3.53 -20.08
CA LYS A 212 13.40 -4.38 -19.51
C LYS A 212 14.04 -5.32 -20.55
N ILE A 213 13.26 -5.79 -21.53
CA ILE A 213 13.81 -6.57 -22.66
C ILE A 213 14.81 -5.73 -23.47
N TYR A 214 14.51 -4.43 -23.68
CA TYR A 214 15.41 -3.52 -24.42
C TYR A 214 16.63 -3.06 -23.63
N GLU A 215 16.73 -3.34 -22.32
CA GLU A 215 17.95 -3.11 -21.53
C GLU A 215 19.07 -4.13 -21.84
N ASN A 216 18.78 -5.22 -22.56
CA ASN A 216 19.78 -6.19 -22.94
C ASN A 216 20.81 -5.58 -23.92
N SER A 217 22.06 -5.95 -23.72
CA SER A 217 23.16 -5.51 -24.62
C SER A 217 23.00 -6.00 -26.06
N THR A 218 22.27 -7.10 -26.23
CA THR A 218 21.91 -7.66 -27.55
C THR A 218 20.45 -8.07 -27.53
N VAL A 219 19.62 -7.37 -28.31
CA VAL A 219 18.20 -7.69 -28.48
C VAL A 219 18.04 -8.52 -29.73
N THR A 220 17.65 -9.79 -29.58
CA THR A 220 17.34 -10.66 -30.72
C THR A 220 15.99 -10.33 -31.34
N ALA A 221 15.73 -10.77 -32.55
CA ALA A 221 14.42 -10.60 -33.20
C ALA A 221 13.27 -11.22 -32.40
N ALA A 222 13.50 -12.36 -31.72
CA ALA A 222 12.52 -12.97 -30.83
C ALA A 222 12.23 -12.10 -29.60
N MET A 223 13.26 -11.54 -28.98
CA MET A 223 13.10 -10.62 -27.83
C MET A 223 12.35 -9.35 -28.24
N ALA A 224 12.71 -8.75 -29.39
CA ALA A 224 12.00 -7.59 -29.91
C ALA A 224 10.53 -7.88 -30.17
N LYS A 225 10.22 -9.05 -30.75
CA LYS A 225 8.84 -9.48 -30.95
C LYS A 225 8.09 -9.62 -29.62
N THR A 226 8.70 -10.24 -28.61
CA THR A 226 8.08 -10.37 -27.27
C THR A 226 7.81 -8.99 -26.66
N ALA A 227 8.75 -8.04 -26.76
CA ALA A 227 8.55 -6.67 -26.28
C ALA A 227 7.40 -5.97 -27.02
N ASP A 228 7.31 -6.11 -28.32
CA ASP A 228 6.21 -5.57 -29.12
C ASP A 228 4.85 -6.20 -28.74
N ASP A 229 4.81 -7.50 -28.49
CA ASP A 229 3.61 -8.20 -28.04
C ASP A 229 3.16 -7.73 -26.67
N LEU A 230 4.09 -7.49 -25.74
CA LEU A 230 3.80 -6.89 -24.41
C LEU A 230 3.24 -5.47 -24.54
N ILE A 231 3.83 -4.63 -25.38
CA ILE A 231 3.38 -3.26 -25.62
C ILE A 231 1.97 -3.26 -26.23
N ARG A 232 1.72 -4.14 -27.19
CA ARG A 232 0.37 -4.28 -27.79
C ARG A 232 -0.65 -4.76 -26.78
N ALA A 233 -0.29 -5.68 -25.90
CA ALA A 233 -1.15 -6.16 -24.81
C ALA A 233 -1.43 -5.08 -23.76
N ALA A 234 -0.47 -4.18 -23.50
CA ALA A 234 -0.64 -3.10 -22.54
C ALA A 234 -1.71 -2.08 -22.97
N VAL A 235 -1.89 -1.86 -24.29
CA VAL A 235 -2.86 -0.87 -24.80
C VAL A 235 -4.28 -1.11 -24.30
N PRO A 236 -4.95 -2.24 -24.59
CA PRO A 236 -6.34 -2.45 -24.17
C PRO A 236 -6.46 -2.50 -22.62
N VAL A 237 -5.43 -2.98 -21.92
CA VAL A 237 -5.41 -2.97 -20.44
C VAL A 237 -5.41 -1.54 -19.90
N LEU A 238 -4.59 -0.66 -20.46
CA LEU A 238 -4.54 0.74 -20.04
C LEU A 238 -5.74 1.54 -20.54
N GLU A 239 -6.37 1.15 -21.65
CA GLU A 239 -7.66 1.70 -22.07
C GLU A 239 -8.77 1.36 -21.07
N LEU A 240 -8.78 0.15 -20.48
CA LEU A 240 -9.66 -0.18 -19.35
C LEU A 240 -9.38 0.70 -18.13
N ALA A 241 -8.11 0.90 -17.79
CA ALA A 241 -7.71 1.77 -16.68
C ALA A 241 -8.10 3.24 -16.94
N TYR A 242 -8.04 3.72 -18.18
CA TYR A 242 -8.41 5.07 -18.59
C TYR A 242 -9.89 5.40 -18.31
N LYS A 243 -10.80 4.40 -18.35
CA LYS A 243 -12.24 4.59 -18.00
C LYS A 243 -12.42 5.19 -16.61
N THR A 244 -11.57 4.83 -15.65
CA THR A 244 -11.71 5.21 -14.24
C THR A 244 -10.67 6.20 -13.76
N ARG A 245 -9.50 6.27 -14.43
CA ARG A 245 -8.35 7.10 -14.03
C ARG A 245 -7.71 7.82 -15.21
N PRO A 246 -8.46 8.63 -15.97
CA PRO A 246 -7.98 9.24 -17.21
C PRO A 246 -6.68 10.05 -17.01
N ASP A 247 -6.61 10.89 -15.98
CA ASP A 247 -5.46 11.77 -15.74
C ASP A 247 -4.18 10.99 -15.45
N GLN A 248 -4.29 9.88 -14.72
CA GLN A 248 -3.16 9.04 -14.37
C GLN A 248 -2.63 8.26 -15.59
N ILE A 249 -3.50 7.84 -16.48
CA ILE A 249 -3.18 6.94 -17.59
C ILE A 249 -2.88 7.67 -18.90
N LYS A 250 -3.35 8.90 -19.07
CA LYS A 250 -3.23 9.68 -20.31
C LYS A 250 -1.79 9.70 -20.86
N GLY A 251 -0.81 10.00 -20.02
CA GLY A 251 0.59 10.09 -20.44
C GLY A 251 1.13 8.74 -20.96
N MET A 252 0.81 7.65 -20.28
CA MET A 252 1.27 6.32 -20.66
C MET A 252 0.62 5.85 -21.97
N LEU A 253 -0.71 5.99 -22.11
CA LEU A 253 -1.41 5.71 -23.35
C LEU A 253 -0.87 6.53 -24.52
N GLY A 254 -0.63 7.83 -24.29
CA GLY A 254 -0.06 8.70 -25.32
C GLY A 254 1.30 8.21 -25.83
N SER A 255 2.17 7.71 -24.95
CA SER A 255 3.46 7.13 -25.32
C SER A 255 3.29 5.83 -26.11
N LEU A 256 2.38 4.94 -25.68
CA LEU A 256 2.10 3.68 -26.38
C LEU A 256 1.49 3.92 -27.78
N TYR A 257 0.53 4.81 -27.91
CA TYR A 257 -0.07 5.13 -29.21
C TYR A 257 0.96 5.74 -30.18
N HIS A 258 1.87 6.58 -29.65
CA HIS A 258 2.98 7.09 -30.47
C HIS A 258 3.90 5.95 -30.94
N GLN A 259 4.34 5.09 -30.03
CA GLN A 259 5.23 3.97 -30.33
C GLN A 259 4.62 2.98 -31.33
N LEU A 260 3.31 2.71 -31.21
CA LEU A 260 2.58 1.79 -32.09
C LEU A 260 2.04 2.49 -33.35
N LYS A 261 2.35 3.77 -33.56
CA LYS A 261 1.86 4.57 -34.71
C LYS A 261 0.32 4.62 -34.81
N MET A 262 -0.37 4.63 -33.69
CA MET A 262 -1.83 4.72 -33.58
C MET A 262 -2.27 6.19 -33.59
N ALA A 263 -2.06 6.88 -34.73
CA ALA A 263 -2.22 8.34 -34.85
C ALA A 263 -3.61 8.82 -34.45
N ASP A 264 -4.66 8.16 -34.94
CA ASP A 264 -6.07 8.52 -34.67
C ASP A 264 -6.40 8.46 -33.19
N LYS A 265 -5.96 7.38 -32.49
CA LYS A 265 -6.14 7.23 -31.04
C LYS A 265 -5.35 8.27 -30.26
N ARG A 266 -4.15 8.61 -30.71
CA ARG A 266 -3.32 9.63 -30.10
C ARG A 266 -3.97 11.01 -30.21
N GLU A 267 -4.47 11.38 -31.38
CA GLU A 267 -5.18 12.64 -31.61
C GLU A 267 -6.44 12.72 -30.75
N ALA A 268 -7.26 11.66 -30.74
CA ALA A 268 -8.45 11.58 -29.88
C ALA A 268 -8.12 11.70 -28.38
N LEU A 269 -7.01 11.10 -27.92
CA LEU A 269 -6.54 11.21 -26.53
C LEU A 269 -6.14 12.65 -26.19
N ASP A 270 -5.40 13.32 -27.07
CA ASP A 270 -4.94 14.68 -26.86
C ASP A 270 -6.12 15.67 -26.89
N ALA A 271 -7.10 15.45 -27.76
CA ALA A 271 -8.35 16.21 -27.85
C ALA A 271 -9.35 15.91 -26.70
N GLY A 272 -9.11 14.89 -25.89
CA GLY A 272 -10.05 14.47 -24.83
C GLY A 272 -11.32 13.78 -25.35
N THR A 273 -11.30 13.27 -26.58
CA THR A 273 -12.44 12.61 -27.25
C THR A 273 -12.23 11.10 -27.41
N LEU A 274 -11.18 10.53 -26.77
CA LEU A 274 -10.88 9.11 -26.86
C LEU A 274 -12.02 8.28 -26.30
N ASN A 275 -12.61 7.44 -27.14
CA ASN A 275 -13.57 6.42 -26.72
C ASN A 275 -12.88 5.08 -26.48
N VAL A 276 -13.03 4.54 -25.27
CA VAL A 276 -12.47 3.27 -24.82
C VAL A 276 -13.53 2.27 -24.36
N ASP A 277 -14.81 2.49 -24.71
CA ASP A 277 -15.91 1.62 -24.25
C ASP A 277 -15.74 0.16 -24.69
N GLY A 278 -15.18 -0.06 -25.86
CA GLY A 278 -14.89 -1.38 -26.41
C GLY A 278 -13.63 -2.06 -25.85
N ALA A 279 -12.89 -1.40 -24.96
CA ALA A 279 -11.68 -2.00 -24.40
C ALA A 279 -12.03 -3.21 -23.52
N THR A 280 -11.32 -4.31 -23.75
CA THR A 280 -11.46 -5.58 -22.99
C THR A 280 -10.10 -6.09 -22.56
N LEU A 281 -10.08 -6.89 -21.50
CA LEU A 281 -8.86 -7.52 -21.05
C LEU A 281 -8.39 -8.55 -22.10
N PRO A 282 -7.15 -8.43 -22.63
CA PRO A 282 -6.63 -9.37 -23.62
C PRO A 282 -6.28 -10.71 -22.99
N GLU A 283 -6.35 -11.79 -23.77
CA GLU A 283 -5.81 -13.09 -23.34
C GLU A 283 -4.28 -13.10 -23.55
N ILE A 284 -3.53 -13.11 -22.46
CA ILE A 284 -2.06 -13.02 -22.44
C ILE A 284 -1.38 -14.12 -21.63
N THR A 285 -2.11 -15.19 -21.30
CA THR A 285 -1.59 -16.29 -20.48
C THR A 285 -0.30 -16.87 -21.07
N ASP A 286 -0.31 -17.20 -22.36
CA ASP A 286 0.85 -17.80 -23.06
C ASP A 286 2.01 -16.79 -23.14
N LEU A 287 1.71 -15.51 -23.40
CA LEU A 287 2.72 -14.45 -23.42
C LEU A 287 3.43 -14.34 -22.05
N LEU A 288 2.69 -14.35 -20.95
CA LEU A 288 3.26 -14.28 -19.62
C LEU A 288 4.00 -15.56 -19.22
N GLN A 289 3.53 -16.74 -19.63
CA GLN A 289 4.23 -18.00 -19.37
C GLN A 289 5.57 -18.07 -20.10
N GLY A 290 5.61 -17.67 -21.36
CA GLY A 290 6.82 -17.64 -22.20
C GLY A 290 7.78 -16.49 -21.91
N LEU A 291 7.42 -15.55 -21.02
CA LEU A 291 8.21 -14.35 -20.76
C LEU A 291 9.54 -14.68 -20.09
N ASP A 292 10.64 -14.19 -20.68
CA ASP A 292 11.98 -14.16 -20.12
C ASP A 292 12.45 -12.71 -19.98
N LEU A 293 12.67 -12.27 -18.74
CA LEU A 293 13.13 -10.94 -18.38
C LEU A 293 14.58 -10.90 -17.87
N THR A 294 15.35 -11.94 -18.17
CA THR A 294 16.77 -11.99 -17.84
C THR A 294 17.51 -10.92 -18.64
N VAL A 295 18.17 -9.99 -17.92
CA VAL A 295 18.98 -8.94 -18.56
C VAL A 295 20.44 -9.35 -18.57
N THR A 296 20.98 -9.56 -19.77
CA THR A 296 22.42 -9.77 -19.98
C THR A 296 23.11 -8.43 -20.27
N LYS A 297 23.89 -7.94 -19.30
CA LYS A 297 24.79 -6.80 -19.51
C LYS A 297 26.16 -7.33 -19.86
N THR A 298 26.71 -6.99 -21.05
CA THR A 298 28.14 -7.17 -21.30
C THR A 298 28.91 -6.34 -20.29
N ALA A 299 29.86 -6.95 -19.60
CA ALA A 299 30.80 -6.20 -18.79
C ALA A 299 31.45 -5.12 -19.69
N PRO A 300 31.65 -3.89 -19.22
CA PRO A 300 32.38 -2.89 -20.01
C PRO A 300 33.73 -3.51 -20.39
N VAL A 301 34.00 -3.54 -21.68
CA VAL A 301 35.34 -3.92 -22.20
C VAL A 301 36.26 -2.88 -21.61
N VAL A 302 37.02 -3.24 -20.59
CA VAL A 302 38.16 -2.43 -20.14
C VAL A 302 39.17 -2.57 -21.25
N GLU A 303 39.21 -1.58 -22.17
CA GLU A 303 40.36 -1.47 -23.09
C GLU A 303 41.58 -1.31 -22.21
N GLU A 304 42.41 -2.36 -22.15
CA GLU A 304 43.77 -2.21 -21.58
C GLU A 304 44.43 -1.05 -22.31
N PRO A 305 44.93 -0.02 -21.59
CA PRO A 305 45.64 1.08 -22.23
C PRO A 305 46.81 0.51 -23.01
N ALA A 306 46.81 0.72 -24.32
CA ALA A 306 47.86 0.27 -25.21
C ALA A 306 49.24 0.55 -24.57
N ALA A 307 50.05 -0.50 -24.43
CA ALA A 307 51.38 -0.43 -23.85
C ALA A 307 52.19 0.65 -24.55
N GLN A 308 52.49 1.71 -23.85
CA GLN A 308 53.40 2.76 -24.36
C GLN A 308 54.76 2.16 -24.75
N PRO A 309 55.26 2.40 -25.97
CA PRO A 309 56.56 1.87 -26.36
C PRO A 309 57.63 2.43 -25.40
N ALA A 310 58.46 1.53 -24.87
CA ALA A 310 59.54 1.81 -23.93
C ALA A 310 60.43 2.93 -24.45
N GLN A 311 60.47 4.07 -23.78
CA GLN A 311 61.44 5.14 -24.01
C GLN A 311 62.83 4.62 -23.70
N LYS A 312 63.70 4.54 -24.75
CA LYS A 312 65.12 4.26 -24.58
C LYS A 312 65.77 5.39 -23.76
N THR A 313 66.08 5.09 -22.52
CA THR A 313 66.92 5.97 -21.69
C THR A 313 68.34 6.00 -22.23
N THR A 314 68.71 7.07 -22.90
CA THR A 314 70.09 7.38 -23.21
C THR A 314 70.78 7.88 -21.94
N THR A 315 71.63 7.03 -21.37
CA THR A 315 72.54 7.41 -20.29
C THR A 315 73.59 8.38 -20.79
N LYS A 316 73.50 9.69 -20.48
CA LYS A 316 74.52 10.64 -20.60
C LYS A 316 75.62 10.43 -19.53
N LYS A 317 76.80 9.98 -19.96
CA LYS A 317 78.05 9.94 -19.14
C LYS A 317 78.40 11.33 -18.67
N ALA A 318 78.53 11.55 -17.40
CA ALA A 318 79.07 12.77 -16.81
C ALA A 318 80.59 12.81 -16.92
N PRO A 319 81.20 14.00 -17.18
CA PRO A 319 82.67 14.09 -17.30
C PRO A 319 83.36 14.07 -15.94
N ALA A 320 84.49 13.37 -15.88
CA ALA A 320 85.38 13.26 -14.73
C ALA A 320 85.98 14.59 -14.36
N LYS A 321 85.84 15.04 -13.11
CA LYS A 321 86.68 16.17 -12.58
C LYS A 321 88.00 15.58 -12.06
N ARG A 322 89.13 16.08 -12.72
CA ARG A 322 90.46 15.97 -12.15
C ARG A 322 90.64 17.04 -11.05
N ARG A 323 91.04 16.62 -9.94
CA ARG A 323 92.00 16.94 -8.88
C ARG A 323 91.41 16.69 -7.53
#